data_f0774c744db7124a81ce9b5bb5963002
#
_entry.id   f0774c744db7124a81ce9b5bb5963002
#
_cell.length_a   1.000
_cell.length_b   1.000
_cell.length_c   1.000
_cell.angle_alpha   90.00
_cell.angle_beta   90.00
_cell.angle_gamma   90.00
#
_symmetry.space_group_name_H-M   'P 1'
#
loop_
_entity.id
_entity.type
_entity.pdbx_description
1 polymer ?
#
loop_
_entity_poly.entity_id
_entity_poly.type
_entity_poly.pdbx_seq_one_letter_code
_entity_poly.pdbx_strand_id
1 'polypeptide(L)'
;MSRVRVHNFSISLDGFATGAGQSLEQPFGHAEARLHEWFFQTRTFRSMHGEAGGGAGVDEAVASAWEPGIGAEIMGRNKFGPQRGPWADDEWQGWWGENPPFHTPVFVLTHHPRPSLPMAGGTTFHFLDATPAEALRQAREAAGELDVRIGGGPTTVREFLAADLIDHLHIVVVPIILGRGVRLWDDLEGLEKRFTVESVTTPRGVTHVTFSRP
;
A
#
# COMPACT_ATOMS: atom_id res chain seq x y z
N MET A 1 -21.35 3.77 5.14
CA MET A 1 -20.55 2.54 5.33
C MET A 1 -19.08 2.90 5.09
N SER A 2 -18.17 2.39 5.92
CA SER A 2 -16.73 2.57 5.72
C SER A 2 -16.29 1.92 4.40
N ARG A 3 -15.47 2.64 3.63
CA ARG A 3 -14.94 2.16 2.34
C ARG A 3 -13.64 1.40 2.55
N VAL A 4 -13.33 0.52 1.62
CA VAL A 4 -12.02 -0.14 1.51
C VAL A 4 -11.25 0.51 0.37
N ARG A 5 -10.12 1.12 0.69
CA ARG A 5 -9.37 1.96 -0.25
C ARG A 5 -7.94 1.46 -0.44
N VAL A 6 -7.47 1.53 -1.68
CA VAL A 6 -6.04 1.44 -2.03
C VAL A 6 -5.62 2.78 -2.59
N HIS A 7 -4.57 3.38 -2.04
CA HIS A 7 -4.05 4.66 -2.48
C HIS A 7 -2.58 4.58 -2.90
N ASN A 8 -2.23 5.38 -3.91
CA ASN A 8 -0.84 5.60 -4.33
C ASN A 8 -0.09 4.30 -4.66
N PHE A 9 -0.78 3.31 -5.23
CA PHE A 9 -0.21 2.00 -5.50
C PHE A 9 0.51 2.02 -6.86
N SER A 10 1.83 2.12 -6.81
CA SER A 10 2.66 2.27 -8.01
C SER A 10 2.89 0.95 -8.72
N ILE A 11 2.80 0.99 -10.05
CA ILE A 11 3.19 -0.09 -10.96
C ILE A 11 4.02 0.44 -12.12
N SER A 12 4.85 -0.40 -12.71
CA SER A 12 5.55 -0.12 -13.98
C SER A 12 4.60 -0.24 -15.17
N LEU A 13 5.01 0.23 -16.36
CA LEU A 13 4.26 0.04 -17.60
C LEU A 13 3.96 -1.42 -17.92
N ASP A 14 4.86 -2.32 -17.56
CA ASP A 14 4.70 -3.75 -17.74
C ASP A 14 4.01 -4.45 -16.53
N GLY A 15 3.40 -3.66 -15.61
CA GLY A 15 2.48 -4.11 -14.56
C GLY A 15 3.11 -4.64 -13.29
N PHE A 16 4.40 -4.46 -13.06
CA PHE A 16 5.07 -4.88 -11.83
C PHE A 16 4.96 -3.82 -10.74
N ALA A 17 4.53 -4.20 -9.54
CA ALA A 17 4.38 -3.34 -8.38
C ALA A 17 5.58 -3.42 -7.42
N THR A 18 6.47 -4.37 -7.61
CA THR A 18 7.75 -4.47 -6.91
C THR A 18 8.76 -5.23 -7.76
N GLY A 19 10.04 -4.95 -7.57
CA GLY A 19 11.14 -5.67 -8.20
C GLY A 19 11.36 -7.07 -7.58
N ALA A 20 12.15 -7.88 -8.25
CA ALA A 20 12.64 -9.15 -7.72
C ALA A 20 13.82 -8.92 -6.76
N GLY A 21 14.03 -9.84 -5.81
CA GLY A 21 15.18 -9.82 -4.91
C GLY A 21 15.05 -8.80 -3.75
N GLN A 22 13.84 -8.61 -3.22
CA GLN A 22 13.66 -7.80 -2.00
C GLN A 22 14.46 -8.36 -0.84
N SER A 23 15.20 -7.50 -0.15
CA SER A 23 15.98 -7.79 1.06
C SER A 23 15.97 -6.60 2.00
N LEU A 24 16.62 -6.71 3.17
CA LEU A 24 16.78 -5.59 4.10
C LEU A 24 17.57 -4.44 3.49
N GLU A 25 18.56 -4.74 2.64
CA GLU A 25 19.41 -3.76 1.95
C GLU A 25 18.72 -3.22 0.68
N GLN A 26 17.81 -3.98 0.11
CA GLN A 26 17.07 -3.65 -1.11
C GLN A 26 15.55 -3.85 -0.93
N PRO A 27 14.86 -2.97 -0.18
CA PRO A 27 13.45 -3.13 0.18
C PRO A 27 12.50 -3.22 -1.02
N PHE A 28 12.87 -2.64 -2.16
CA PHE A 28 12.11 -2.70 -3.41
C PHE A 28 12.73 -3.65 -4.46
N GLY A 29 13.73 -4.46 -4.05
CA GLY A 29 14.49 -5.31 -4.96
C GLY A 29 15.19 -4.50 -6.06
N HIS A 30 15.43 -5.10 -7.23
CA HIS A 30 16.09 -4.43 -8.36
C HIS A 30 15.32 -3.21 -8.93
N ALA A 31 14.08 -2.98 -8.52
CA ALA A 31 13.35 -1.76 -8.89
C ALA A 31 13.92 -0.53 -8.19
N GLU A 32 14.60 -0.71 -7.05
CA GLU A 32 15.07 0.39 -6.21
C GLU A 32 13.93 1.38 -5.91
N ALA A 33 14.20 2.67 -5.86
CA ALA A 33 13.19 3.70 -5.61
C ALA A 33 12.33 4.07 -6.84
N ARG A 34 12.64 3.55 -8.03
CA ARG A 34 12.11 4.00 -9.33
C ARG A 34 10.59 4.05 -9.42
N LEU A 35 9.89 3.12 -8.75
CA LEU A 35 8.41 3.12 -8.70
C LEU A 35 7.84 4.24 -7.82
N HIS A 36 8.65 4.85 -6.95
CA HIS A 36 8.19 5.80 -5.93
C HIS A 36 8.78 7.21 -6.10
N GLU A 37 9.65 7.44 -7.08
CA GLU A 37 10.30 8.74 -7.32
C GLU A 37 9.29 9.87 -7.56
N TRP A 38 8.14 9.57 -8.18
CA TRP A 38 7.06 10.54 -8.36
C TRP A 38 6.55 11.07 -7.00
N PHE A 39 6.42 10.19 -6.01
CA PHE A 39 5.91 10.51 -4.68
C PHE A 39 6.91 11.35 -3.87
N PHE A 40 8.21 11.07 -3.98
CA PHE A 40 9.27 11.79 -3.27
C PHE A 40 9.32 13.28 -3.60
N GLN A 41 8.76 13.68 -4.72
CA GLN A 41 8.70 15.08 -5.14
C GLN A 41 7.47 15.83 -4.59
N THR A 42 6.54 15.16 -3.94
CA THR A 42 5.31 15.75 -3.39
C THR A 42 5.57 16.47 -2.06
N ARG A 43 4.71 17.42 -1.72
CA ARG A 43 4.72 18.07 -0.40
C ARG A 43 4.38 17.08 0.70
N THR A 44 3.42 16.18 0.41
CA THR A 44 3.00 15.10 1.32
C THR A 44 4.20 14.28 1.76
N PHE A 45 5.02 13.76 0.83
CA PHE A 45 6.20 12.97 1.18
C PHE A 45 7.20 13.77 2.01
N ARG A 46 7.51 15.02 1.61
CA ARG A 46 8.46 15.86 2.33
C ARG A 46 8.00 16.18 3.74
N SER A 47 6.71 16.51 3.89
CA SER A 47 6.11 16.75 5.21
C SER A 47 6.22 15.55 6.14
N MET A 48 6.00 14.32 5.62
CA MET A 48 6.18 13.08 6.39
C MET A 48 7.61 12.89 6.91
N HIS A 49 8.60 13.52 6.27
CA HIS A 49 10.02 13.47 6.66
C HIS A 49 10.49 14.76 7.36
N GLY A 50 9.57 15.66 7.73
CA GLY A 50 9.91 16.92 8.39
C GLY A 50 10.58 17.95 7.48
N GLU A 51 10.49 17.76 6.16
CA GLU A 51 11.07 18.65 5.16
C GLU A 51 10.04 19.65 4.63
N ALA A 52 10.48 20.85 4.30
CA ALA A 52 9.66 21.87 3.64
C ALA A 52 9.74 21.74 2.10
N GLY A 53 8.75 22.33 1.41
CA GLY A 53 8.71 22.37 -0.07
C GLY A 53 8.02 21.18 -0.68
N GLY A 54 8.31 20.90 -1.94
CA GLY A 54 7.67 19.85 -2.76
C GLY A 54 6.76 20.43 -3.86
N GLY A 55 6.48 19.60 -4.85
CA GLY A 55 5.63 19.93 -5.99
C GLY A 55 4.18 20.17 -5.60
N ALA A 56 3.50 21.00 -6.37
CA ALA A 56 2.05 21.11 -6.39
C ALA A 56 1.52 20.49 -7.70
N GLY A 57 0.23 20.21 -7.78
CA GLY A 57 -0.40 19.65 -8.98
C GLY A 57 -1.02 18.29 -8.73
N VAL A 58 -1.19 17.49 -9.80
CA VAL A 58 -1.93 16.23 -9.73
C VAL A 58 -1.25 15.24 -8.79
N ASP A 59 0.08 15.07 -8.89
CA ASP A 59 0.85 14.17 -8.02
C ASP A 59 0.60 14.48 -6.53
N GLU A 60 0.64 15.75 -6.15
CA GLU A 60 0.36 16.17 -4.78
C GLU A 60 -1.10 15.97 -4.38
N ALA A 61 -2.03 16.34 -5.27
CA ALA A 61 -3.46 16.21 -4.97
C ALA A 61 -3.86 14.75 -4.66
N VAL A 62 -3.31 13.80 -5.40
CA VAL A 62 -3.57 12.37 -5.14
C VAL A 62 -2.75 11.84 -3.97
N ALA A 63 -1.51 12.30 -3.81
CA ALA A 63 -0.66 11.91 -2.70
C ALA A 63 -1.28 12.28 -1.35
N SER A 64 -1.80 13.48 -1.21
CA SER A 64 -2.39 13.99 0.04
C SER A 64 -3.71 13.31 0.43
N ALA A 65 -4.37 12.61 -0.50
CA ALA A 65 -5.63 11.92 -0.24
C ALA A 65 -5.47 10.55 0.48
N TRP A 66 -4.26 10.11 0.75
CA TRP A 66 -3.99 8.76 1.25
C TRP A 66 -4.39 8.54 2.72
N GLU A 67 -4.26 9.55 3.56
CA GLU A 67 -4.43 9.45 5.02
C GLU A 67 -5.83 9.84 5.51
N PRO A 68 -6.47 10.94 5.02
CA PRO A 68 -7.71 11.42 5.61
C PRO A 68 -8.81 10.37 5.66
N GLY A 69 -9.41 10.20 6.85
CA GLY A 69 -10.54 9.29 7.08
C GLY A 69 -10.17 7.80 7.18
N ILE A 70 -8.89 7.45 7.32
CA ILE A 70 -8.44 6.07 7.55
C ILE A 70 -8.45 5.76 9.04
N GLY A 71 -9.16 4.68 9.44
CA GLY A 71 -9.22 4.21 10.82
C GLY A 71 -8.44 2.92 11.07
N ALA A 72 -8.07 2.19 10.01
CA ALA A 72 -7.21 1.01 10.09
C ALA A 72 -6.51 0.75 8.75
N GLU A 73 -5.38 0.04 8.81
CA GLU A 73 -4.67 -0.41 7.62
C GLU A 73 -4.50 -1.93 7.61
N ILE A 74 -4.50 -2.53 6.42
CA ILE A 74 -4.12 -3.93 6.19
C ILE A 74 -2.93 -3.95 5.23
N MET A 75 -1.90 -4.72 5.55
CA MET A 75 -0.76 -4.92 4.66
C MET A 75 -0.26 -6.37 4.71
N GLY A 76 0.39 -6.79 3.64
CA GLY A 76 1.08 -8.07 3.61
C GLY A 76 2.43 -8.01 4.33
N ARG A 77 2.89 -9.17 4.81
CA ARG A 77 4.16 -9.29 5.52
C ARG A 77 5.36 -8.69 4.78
N ASN A 78 5.43 -8.85 3.44
CA ASN A 78 6.55 -8.30 2.67
C ASN A 78 6.63 -6.78 2.68
N LYS A 79 5.50 -6.09 2.87
CA LYS A 79 5.50 -4.64 3.08
C LYS A 79 5.99 -4.28 4.47
N PHE A 80 5.71 -5.09 5.48
CA PHE A 80 6.22 -4.90 6.84
C PHE A 80 7.72 -5.23 6.93
N GLY A 81 8.17 -6.30 6.25
CA GLY A 81 9.56 -6.72 6.21
C GLY A 81 9.78 -7.89 5.25
N PRO A 82 10.98 -8.03 4.65
CA PRO A 82 11.26 -9.01 3.61
C PRO A 82 11.60 -10.41 4.14
N GLN A 83 11.64 -10.61 5.46
CA GLN A 83 11.99 -11.89 6.06
C GLN A 83 10.98 -12.96 5.67
N ARG A 84 11.48 -14.16 5.37
CA ARG A 84 10.69 -15.34 4.99
C ARG A 84 10.64 -16.35 6.13
N GLY A 85 9.61 -17.18 6.16
CA GLY A 85 9.44 -18.21 7.19
C GLY A 85 9.11 -17.64 8.59
N PRO A 86 9.36 -18.38 9.67
CA PRO A 86 9.21 -17.89 11.04
C PRO A 86 10.04 -16.63 11.29
N TRP A 87 9.62 -15.81 12.24
CA TRP A 87 10.42 -14.66 12.67
C TRP A 87 11.71 -15.18 13.33
N ALA A 88 12.85 -14.64 12.94
CA ALA A 88 14.13 -15.01 13.56
C ALA A 88 14.20 -14.50 15.01
N ASP A 89 13.62 -13.33 15.24
CA ASP A 89 13.46 -12.65 16.53
C ASP A 89 12.28 -11.67 16.43
N ASP A 90 11.96 -11.00 17.53
CA ASP A 90 10.94 -9.96 17.57
C ASP A 90 11.52 -8.53 17.44
N GLU A 91 12.80 -8.39 17.10
CA GLU A 91 13.48 -7.08 17.05
C GLU A 91 13.06 -6.26 15.82
N TRP A 92 12.67 -6.91 14.72
CA TRP A 92 12.22 -6.20 13.52
C TRP A 92 10.88 -5.49 13.75
N GLN A 93 10.90 -4.15 13.67
CA GLN A 93 9.74 -3.28 13.93
C GLN A 93 9.13 -2.64 12.66
N GLY A 94 9.53 -3.09 11.48
CA GLY A 94 9.12 -2.50 10.20
C GLY A 94 10.11 -1.45 9.70
N TRP A 95 9.77 -0.83 8.57
CA TRP A 95 10.65 0.11 7.87
C TRP A 95 10.60 1.55 8.39
N TRP A 96 9.63 1.89 9.25
CA TRP A 96 9.22 3.27 9.55
C TRP A 96 9.81 3.82 10.86
N GLY A 97 10.74 3.11 11.48
CA GLY A 97 11.34 3.52 12.75
C GLY A 97 10.34 3.50 13.92
N GLU A 98 10.62 4.26 14.97
CA GLU A 98 9.87 4.25 16.22
C GLU A 98 8.46 4.86 16.13
N ASN A 99 8.25 5.79 15.19
CA ASN A 99 6.97 6.49 15.00
C ASN A 99 6.45 6.30 13.56
N PRO A 100 5.85 5.14 13.23
CA PRO A 100 5.29 4.89 11.91
C PRO A 100 4.17 5.87 11.56
N PRO A 101 4.02 6.27 10.28
CA PRO A 101 3.10 7.33 9.85
C PRO A 101 1.63 6.90 9.78
N PHE A 102 1.26 5.77 10.34
CA PHE A 102 -0.11 5.25 10.23
C PHE A 102 -1.05 5.81 11.29
N HIS A 103 -0.59 5.95 12.53
CA HIS A 103 -1.35 6.45 13.69
C HIS A 103 -2.68 5.72 13.93
N THR A 104 -2.82 4.50 13.42
CA THR A 104 -4.00 3.64 13.47
C THR A 104 -3.57 2.18 13.70
N PRO A 105 -4.50 1.26 14.04
CA PRO A 105 -4.23 -0.17 13.99
C PRO A 105 -3.83 -0.62 12.57
N VAL A 106 -2.77 -1.43 12.48
CA VAL A 106 -2.24 -1.98 11.23
C VAL A 106 -2.23 -3.50 11.31
N PHE A 107 -2.97 -4.16 10.45
CA PHE A 107 -3.08 -5.60 10.38
C PHE A 107 -2.10 -6.16 9.33
N VAL A 108 -1.09 -6.90 9.77
CA VAL A 108 -0.05 -7.51 8.93
C VAL A 108 -0.43 -8.96 8.66
N LEU A 109 -0.78 -9.27 7.41
CA LEU A 109 -1.11 -10.65 6.99
C LEU A 109 0.15 -11.49 6.86
N THR A 110 0.21 -12.60 7.61
CA THR A 110 1.36 -13.49 7.68
C THR A 110 0.95 -14.88 8.15
N HIS A 111 1.57 -15.94 7.61
CA HIS A 111 1.40 -17.31 8.11
C HIS A 111 2.20 -17.60 9.41
N HIS A 112 2.89 -16.59 9.93
CA HIS A 112 3.67 -16.69 11.16
C HIS A 112 3.27 -15.55 12.10
N PRO A 113 2.11 -15.64 12.78
CA PRO A 113 1.69 -14.64 13.77
C PRO A 113 2.72 -14.47 14.89
N ARG A 114 2.77 -13.26 15.43
CA ARG A 114 3.54 -12.94 16.63
C ARG A 114 2.76 -11.94 17.50
N PRO A 115 3.19 -11.63 18.72
CA PRO A 115 2.53 -10.64 19.56
C PRO A 115 2.40 -9.29 18.86
N SER A 116 1.31 -8.57 19.16
CA SER A 116 1.10 -7.22 18.66
C SER A 116 2.21 -6.28 19.11
N LEU A 117 2.60 -5.39 18.23
CA LEU A 117 3.70 -4.45 18.41
C LEU A 117 3.15 -3.02 18.50
N PRO A 118 2.99 -2.45 19.70
CA PRO A 118 2.63 -1.04 19.84
C PRO A 118 3.83 -0.15 19.55
N MET A 119 3.61 0.91 18.76
CA MET A 119 4.62 1.89 18.36
C MET A 119 4.27 3.28 18.89
N ALA A 120 5.23 4.18 18.89
CA ALA A 120 4.96 5.59 19.17
C ALA A 120 3.93 6.17 18.20
N GLY A 121 3.24 7.26 18.59
CA GLY A 121 2.28 7.96 17.74
C GLY A 121 0.96 7.23 17.48
N GLY A 122 0.67 6.11 18.18
CA GLY A 122 -0.62 5.43 18.12
C GLY A 122 -0.74 4.31 17.08
N THR A 123 0.30 4.01 16.34
CA THR A 123 0.33 2.82 15.47
C THR A 123 0.48 1.56 16.32
N THR A 124 -0.31 0.52 16.02
CA THR A 124 -0.12 -0.82 16.58
C THR A 124 -0.17 -1.84 15.46
N PHE A 125 0.90 -2.61 15.28
CA PHE A 125 0.92 -3.72 14.31
C PHE A 125 0.34 -4.99 14.95
N HIS A 126 -0.67 -5.57 14.30
CA HIS A 126 -1.29 -6.86 14.63
C HIS A 126 -0.93 -7.88 13.56
N PHE A 127 -0.43 -9.04 13.92
CA PHE A 127 0.05 -10.06 12.98
C PHE A 127 -0.96 -11.20 12.88
N LEU A 128 -1.57 -11.37 11.70
CA LEU A 128 -2.70 -12.28 11.49
C LEU A 128 -2.39 -13.34 10.42
N ASP A 129 -2.71 -14.59 10.74
CA ASP A 129 -2.92 -15.64 9.74
C ASP A 129 -4.43 -15.69 9.45
N ALA A 130 -4.87 -14.97 8.45
CA ALA A 130 -6.28 -14.75 8.16
C ALA A 130 -6.53 -14.59 6.65
N THR A 131 -7.73 -14.94 6.21
CA THR A 131 -8.21 -14.63 4.87
C THR A 131 -8.43 -13.13 4.70
N PRO A 132 -8.45 -12.60 3.45
CA PRO A 132 -8.79 -11.19 3.19
C PRO A 132 -10.09 -10.73 3.86
N ALA A 133 -11.15 -11.55 3.79
CA ALA A 133 -12.45 -11.24 4.37
C ALA A 133 -12.39 -11.15 5.91
N GLU A 134 -11.70 -12.07 6.56
CA GLU A 134 -11.55 -12.08 8.01
C GLU A 134 -10.68 -10.91 8.50
N ALA A 135 -9.57 -10.63 7.82
CA ALA A 135 -8.73 -9.48 8.13
C ALA A 135 -9.50 -8.17 7.98
N LEU A 136 -10.31 -8.03 6.91
CA LEU A 136 -11.15 -6.86 6.70
C LEU A 136 -12.20 -6.71 7.80
N ARG A 137 -12.82 -7.79 8.26
CA ARG A 137 -13.78 -7.73 9.36
C ARG A 137 -13.14 -7.15 10.63
N GLN A 138 -11.94 -7.63 11.02
CA GLN A 138 -11.20 -7.13 12.17
C GLN A 138 -10.77 -5.68 11.99
N ALA A 139 -10.29 -5.31 10.80
CA ALA A 139 -9.88 -3.95 10.50
C ALA A 139 -11.07 -2.97 10.54
N ARG A 140 -12.24 -3.36 10.04
CA ARG A 140 -13.48 -2.54 10.12
C ARG A 140 -13.93 -2.36 11.56
N GLU A 141 -13.85 -3.39 12.37
CA GLU A 141 -14.18 -3.31 13.81
C GLU A 141 -13.26 -2.29 14.51
N ALA A 142 -11.97 -2.31 14.22
CA ALA A 142 -11.00 -1.37 14.77
C ALA A 142 -11.16 0.05 14.21
N ALA A 143 -11.52 0.20 12.93
CA ALA A 143 -11.70 1.49 12.25
C ALA A 143 -12.99 2.21 12.64
N GLY A 144 -14.00 1.48 13.15
CA GLY A 144 -15.33 2.04 13.45
C GLY A 144 -16.03 2.56 12.19
N GLU A 145 -16.34 3.85 12.16
CA GLU A 145 -16.99 4.48 11.00
C GLU A 145 -16.00 4.96 9.92
N LEU A 146 -14.71 4.92 10.21
CA LEU A 146 -13.66 5.35 9.27
C LEU A 146 -13.36 4.24 8.25
N ASP A 147 -12.67 4.62 7.18
CA ASP A 147 -12.31 3.73 6.08
C ASP A 147 -11.15 2.80 6.47
N VAL A 148 -11.06 1.67 5.77
CA VAL A 148 -9.93 0.75 5.86
C VAL A 148 -9.06 0.91 4.62
N ARG A 149 -7.75 1.08 4.82
CA ARG A 149 -6.78 1.12 3.72
C ARG A 149 -6.07 -0.22 3.54
N ILE A 150 -6.03 -0.72 2.30
CA ILE A 150 -5.15 -1.81 1.91
C ILE A 150 -3.84 -1.19 1.43
N GLY A 151 -2.82 -1.21 2.29
CA GLY A 151 -1.55 -0.54 2.05
C GLY A 151 -0.59 -1.28 1.11
N GLY A 152 -0.89 -2.53 0.77
CA GLY A 152 -0.03 -3.37 -0.10
C GLY A 152 0.61 -4.53 0.69
N GLY A 153 1.59 -5.35 0.16
CA GLY A 153 2.15 -5.34 -1.20
C GLY A 153 1.22 -5.90 -2.31
N PRO A 154 1.77 -6.13 -3.49
CA PRO A 154 0.98 -6.50 -4.67
C PRO A 154 0.15 -7.76 -4.48
N THR A 155 0.66 -8.79 -3.87
CA THR A 155 -0.09 -10.03 -3.59
C THR A 155 -1.31 -9.75 -2.72
N THR A 156 -1.15 -8.98 -1.64
CA THR A 156 -2.26 -8.62 -0.76
C THR A 156 -3.33 -7.80 -1.49
N VAL A 157 -2.93 -6.77 -2.25
CA VAL A 157 -3.89 -5.99 -3.04
C VAL A 157 -4.63 -6.86 -4.04
N ARG A 158 -3.94 -7.76 -4.75
CA ARG A 158 -4.52 -8.69 -5.71
C ARG A 158 -5.54 -9.64 -5.05
N GLU A 159 -5.23 -10.20 -3.88
CA GLU A 159 -6.13 -11.07 -3.13
C GLU A 159 -7.41 -10.34 -2.71
N PHE A 160 -7.32 -9.09 -2.26
CA PHE A 160 -8.48 -8.27 -1.93
C PHE A 160 -9.30 -7.88 -3.16
N LEU A 161 -8.67 -7.62 -4.31
CA LEU A 161 -9.35 -7.39 -5.58
C LEU A 161 -10.08 -8.64 -6.09
N ALA A 162 -9.42 -9.80 -6.03
CA ALA A 162 -10.01 -11.09 -6.41
C ALA A 162 -11.21 -11.45 -5.52
N ALA A 163 -11.15 -11.13 -4.23
CA ALA A 163 -12.22 -11.33 -3.26
C ALA A 163 -13.34 -10.29 -3.33
N ASP A 164 -13.26 -9.33 -4.26
CA ASP A 164 -14.25 -8.26 -4.46
C ASP A 164 -14.45 -7.32 -3.25
N LEU A 165 -13.37 -7.06 -2.49
CA LEU A 165 -13.40 -6.35 -1.21
C LEU A 165 -12.92 -4.90 -1.27
N ILE A 166 -12.54 -4.37 -2.45
CA ILE A 166 -12.05 -3.00 -2.62
C ILE A 166 -13.12 -2.11 -3.25
N ASP A 167 -13.38 -0.95 -2.64
CA ASP A 167 -14.35 0.04 -3.12
C ASP A 167 -13.69 1.15 -3.94
N HIS A 168 -12.44 1.47 -3.63
CA HIS A 168 -11.66 2.51 -4.32
C HIS A 168 -10.22 2.05 -4.49
N LEU A 169 -9.73 2.10 -5.74
CA LEU A 169 -8.37 1.71 -6.08
C LEU A 169 -7.72 2.83 -6.89
N HIS A 170 -6.64 3.40 -6.36
CA HIS A 170 -5.81 4.37 -7.06
C HIS A 170 -4.46 3.75 -7.40
N ILE A 171 -4.25 3.56 -8.70
CA ILE A 171 -3.02 3.02 -9.30
C ILE A 171 -2.20 4.16 -9.90
N VAL A 172 -0.90 4.10 -9.72
CA VAL A 172 0.06 5.01 -10.32
C VAL A 172 0.92 4.25 -11.32
N VAL A 173 0.68 4.46 -12.60
CA VAL A 173 1.48 3.86 -13.67
C VAL A 173 2.70 4.74 -13.91
N VAL A 174 3.85 4.24 -13.48
CA VAL A 174 5.14 4.91 -13.65
C VAL A 174 5.74 4.51 -15.00
N PRO A 175 6.26 5.47 -15.81
CA PRO A 175 6.71 5.21 -17.19
C PRO A 175 8.08 4.50 -17.24
N ILE A 176 8.19 3.36 -16.57
CA ILE A 176 9.37 2.49 -16.55
C ILE A 176 9.01 1.06 -16.89
N ILE A 177 9.99 0.29 -17.34
CA ILE A 177 9.90 -1.17 -17.54
C ILE A 177 10.77 -1.85 -16.49
N LEU A 178 10.20 -2.82 -15.76
CA LEU A 178 10.92 -3.60 -14.76
C LEU A 178 11.33 -4.99 -15.29
N GLY A 179 10.52 -5.59 -16.16
CA GLY A 179 10.78 -6.88 -16.78
C GLY A 179 10.62 -8.09 -15.86
N ARG A 180 10.71 -7.91 -14.56
CA ARG A 180 10.58 -8.98 -13.55
C ARG A 180 10.14 -8.42 -12.19
N GLY A 181 9.59 -9.27 -11.32
CA GLY A 181 9.07 -8.88 -10.01
C GLY A 181 7.70 -9.48 -9.74
N VAL A 182 6.87 -8.79 -8.98
CA VAL A 182 5.49 -9.23 -8.70
C VAL A 182 4.52 -8.31 -9.43
N ARG A 183 3.71 -8.89 -10.31
CA ARG A 183 2.66 -8.18 -11.06
C ARG A 183 1.42 -7.98 -10.19
N LEU A 184 0.68 -6.89 -10.46
CA LEU A 184 -0.59 -6.63 -9.80
C LEU A 184 -1.76 -7.37 -10.47
N TRP A 185 -1.79 -7.41 -11.80
CA TRP A 185 -2.99 -7.74 -12.58
C TRP A 185 -3.15 -9.22 -12.94
N ASP A 186 -2.24 -10.10 -12.48
CA ASP A 186 -2.36 -11.53 -12.77
C ASP A 186 -3.68 -12.09 -12.23
N ASP A 187 -4.41 -12.86 -13.05
CA ASP A 187 -5.68 -13.50 -12.73
C ASP A 187 -6.84 -12.55 -12.36
N LEU A 188 -6.83 -11.31 -12.89
CA LEU A 188 -7.84 -10.29 -12.64
C LEU A 188 -8.55 -9.79 -13.92
N GLU A 189 -8.67 -10.63 -14.95
CA GLU A 189 -9.33 -10.25 -16.20
C GLU A 189 -10.77 -9.77 -16.00
N GLY A 190 -11.09 -8.62 -16.59
CA GLY A 190 -12.44 -8.04 -16.54
C GLY A 190 -12.75 -7.30 -15.22
N LEU A 191 -11.76 -7.13 -14.34
CA LEU A 191 -11.92 -6.40 -13.08
C LEU A 191 -12.49 -4.98 -13.30
N GLU A 192 -12.06 -4.30 -14.36
CA GLU A 192 -12.46 -2.93 -14.70
C GLU A 192 -13.98 -2.78 -14.86
N LYS A 193 -14.70 -3.85 -15.21
CA LYS A 193 -16.17 -3.84 -15.39
C LYS A 193 -16.95 -3.58 -14.10
N ARG A 194 -16.28 -3.73 -12.96
CA ARG A 194 -16.87 -3.52 -11.62
C ARG A 194 -16.77 -2.07 -11.15
N PHE A 195 -16.07 -1.22 -11.91
CA PHE A 195 -15.71 0.13 -11.50
C PHE A 195 -15.98 1.16 -12.58
N THR A 196 -16.17 2.39 -12.17
CA THR A 196 -15.93 3.56 -13.04
C THR A 196 -14.43 3.84 -13.02
N VAL A 197 -13.83 3.96 -14.20
CA VAL A 197 -12.39 4.15 -14.34
C VAL A 197 -12.10 5.52 -14.94
N GLU A 198 -11.27 6.29 -14.24
CA GLU A 198 -10.80 7.61 -14.67
C GLU A 198 -9.28 7.63 -14.68
N SER A 199 -8.67 8.46 -15.54
CA SER A 199 -7.22 8.61 -15.57
C SER A 199 -6.78 10.02 -15.88
N VAL A 200 -5.60 10.39 -15.35
CA VAL A 200 -4.93 11.64 -15.65
C VAL A 200 -3.42 11.41 -15.73
N THR A 201 -2.80 11.92 -16.79
CA THR A 201 -1.35 11.83 -16.98
C THR A 201 -0.70 13.17 -16.63
N THR A 202 0.34 13.12 -15.81
CA THR A 202 1.10 14.32 -15.41
C THR A 202 2.16 14.68 -16.46
N PRO A 203 2.70 15.91 -16.45
CA PRO A 203 3.78 16.30 -17.37
C PRO A 203 5.05 15.45 -17.25
N ARG A 204 5.22 14.71 -16.15
CA ARG A 204 6.33 13.78 -15.96
C ARG A 204 6.09 12.39 -16.57
N GLY A 205 4.93 12.18 -17.22
CA GLY A 205 4.54 10.92 -17.82
C GLY A 205 3.98 9.88 -16.84
N VAL A 206 3.84 10.23 -15.56
CA VAL A 206 3.15 9.38 -14.59
C VAL A 206 1.65 9.44 -14.84
N THR A 207 0.98 8.30 -14.90
CA THR A 207 -0.46 8.23 -15.09
C THR A 207 -1.14 7.72 -13.83
N HIS A 208 -2.01 8.53 -13.25
CA HIS A 208 -2.88 8.15 -12.15
C HIS A 208 -4.16 7.55 -12.73
N VAL A 209 -4.52 6.34 -12.30
CA VAL A 209 -5.74 5.63 -12.70
C VAL A 209 -6.55 5.34 -11.46
N THR A 210 -7.77 5.84 -11.41
CA THR A 210 -8.69 5.66 -10.30
C THR A 210 -9.84 4.76 -10.70
N PHE A 211 -10.09 3.74 -9.91
CA PHE A 211 -11.20 2.82 -10.00
C PHE A 211 -12.12 3.06 -8.82
N SER A 212 -13.37 3.45 -9.05
CA SER A 212 -14.36 3.71 -8.01
C SER A 212 -15.60 2.87 -8.24
N ARG A 213 -16.09 2.21 -7.19
CA ARG A 213 -17.40 1.55 -7.29
C ARG A 213 -18.51 2.59 -7.48
N PRO A 214 -19.52 2.26 -8.29
CA PRO A 214 -20.71 3.11 -8.48
C PRO A 214 -21.41 3.43 -7.16
#